data_ee416dc0b7a34ad85badd237e5fba3a4
#
_entry.id   ee416dc0b7a34ad85badd237e5fba3a4
#
_cell.length_a   1.000
_cell.length_b   1.000
_cell.length_c   1.000
_cell.angle_alpha   90.00
_cell.angle_beta   90.00
_cell.angle_gamma   90.00
#
_symmetry.space_group_name_H-M   'P 1'
#
loop_
_entity.id
_entity.type
_entity.pdbx_description
1 polymer ?
#
loop_
_entity_poly.entity_id
_entity_poly.type
_entity_poly.pdbx_seq_one_letter_code
_entity_poly.pdbx_strand_id
1 'polypeptide(L)'
;MSTEFNILDFGAVGDGKTDCTTAVQNALDKAKECMGRVTVPPGKYLVGSLKMRGQGVSLVGASAWSYRSDGASVFILNDENAGCMIDISGAFGCAIRGMSLCGNDLGDVKEHPIHGIKLYWDEYNGGGEEDSPAIDDCRIGHFSGDGVHFEHVWCFSVRHSMLHRNKGNGLFIEGWDGFILDNWFSVNDGWGIKGGEVVASVTLTGNRVEWNHSGGFCFPFGDSYNFTGNFFDRSHGPAVQLGGENPVTLATLTGNIFRRSGAYVDKGFENPYDSCHVRLQNCSNLTLIGNTMRVGRNDGGGGVLSPDYGMIIRDCHECIVKDNTMMTGALKELIVESGNQNSRIENNIGTLADENTSTGSPLLN
;
A
#
# COMPACT_ATOMS: atom_id res chain seq x y z
N MET A 1 -35.71 -13.81 7.09
CA MET A 1 -34.78 -14.40 6.11
C MET A 1 -33.41 -14.35 6.71
N SER A 2 -32.58 -15.35 6.47
CA SER A 2 -31.17 -15.30 6.90
C SER A 2 -30.46 -14.19 6.14
N THR A 3 -29.62 -13.40 6.82
CA THR A 3 -28.73 -12.42 6.22
C THR A 3 -27.27 -12.92 6.22
N GLU A 4 -27.07 -14.17 6.58
CA GLU A 4 -25.75 -14.81 6.62
C GLU A 4 -25.76 -16.06 5.72
N PHE A 5 -24.78 -16.15 4.84
CA PHE A 5 -24.65 -17.16 3.81
C PHE A 5 -23.26 -17.80 3.88
N ASN A 6 -23.22 -19.06 4.28
CA ASN A 6 -21.97 -19.81 4.32
C ASN A 6 -21.67 -20.40 2.93
N ILE A 7 -20.50 -20.17 2.37
CA ILE A 7 -20.13 -20.68 1.04
C ILE A 7 -20.25 -22.20 0.92
N LEU A 8 -20.11 -22.94 2.04
CA LEU A 8 -20.27 -24.39 2.05
C LEU A 8 -21.70 -24.82 1.72
N ASP A 9 -22.71 -24.03 2.10
CA ASP A 9 -24.12 -24.29 1.79
C ASP A 9 -24.43 -24.14 0.30
N PHE A 10 -23.53 -23.48 -0.44
CA PHE A 10 -23.57 -23.32 -1.90
C PHE A 10 -22.68 -24.32 -2.65
N GLY A 11 -22.04 -25.23 -1.91
CA GLY A 11 -21.24 -26.30 -2.49
C GLY A 11 -19.73 -26.02 -2.60
N ALA A 12 -19.23 -24.97 -1.93
CA ALA A 12 -17.78 -24.74 -1.87
C ALA A 12 -17.08 -25.83 -1.05
N VAL A 13 -15.88 -26.22 -1.45
CA VAL A 13 -15.05 -27.23 -0.80
C VAL A 13 -13.67 -26.66 -0.52
N GLY A 14 -13.29 -26.58 0.75
CA GLY A 14 -12.05 -25.94 1.20
C GLY A 14 -10.80 -26.84 1.11
N ASP A 15 -10.67 -27.66 0.05
CA ASP A 15 -9.62 -28.66 -0.16
C ASP A 15 -8.41 -28.17 -0.96
N GLY A 16 -8.45 -26.94 -1.48
CA GLY A 16 -7.40 -26.35 -2.32
C GLY A 16 -7.32 -26.97 -3.71
N LYS A 17 -8.34 -27.70 -4.18
CA LYS A 17 -8.35 -28.40 -5.46
C LYS A 17 -9.63 -28.19 -6.24
N THR A 18 -10.76 -28.18 -5.58
CA THR A 18 -12.08 -28.01 -6.17
C THR A 18 -12.29 -26.53 -6.54
N ASP A 19 -12.71 -26.26 -7.78
CA ASP A 19 -13.12 -24.92 -8.21
C ASP A 19 -14.41 -24.51 -7.49
N CYS A 20 -14.32 -23.47 -6.70
CA CYS A 20 -15.41 -22.94 -5.87
C CYS A 20 -16.01 -21.64 -6.44
N THR A 21 -15.58 -21.20 -7.63
CA THR A 21 -15.98 -19.90 -8.20
C THR A 21 -17.49 -19.73 -8.22
N THR A 22 -18.21 -20.69 -8.79
CA THR A 22 -19.69 -20.63 -8.88
C THR A 22 -20.34 -20.65 -7.50
N ALA A 23 -19.85 -21.47 -6.57
CA ALA A 23 -20.40 -21.57 -5.23
C ALA A 23 -20.28 -20.25 -4.46
N VAL A 24 -19.07 -19.65 -4.50
CA VAL A 24 -18.82 -18.35 -3.85
C VAL A 24 -19.60 -17.23 -4.51
N GLN A 25 -19.68 -17.20 -5.84
CA GLN A 25 -20.45 -16.20 -6.58
C GLN A 25 -21.94 -16.28 -6.25
N ASN A 26 -22.52 -17.48 -6.18
CA ASN A 26 -23.91 -17.66 -5.80
C ASN A 26 -24.20 -17.16 -4.36
N ALA A 27 -23.28 -17.36 -3.44
CA ALA A 27 -23.40 -16.83 -2.08
C ALA A 27 -23.36 -15.29 -2.06
N LEU A 28 -22.47 -14.66 -2.84
CA LEU A 28 -22.38 -13.21 -3.00
C LEU A 28 -23.66 -12.63 -3.65
N ASP A 29 -24.15 -13.28 -4.70
CA ASP A 29 -25.37 -12.86 -5.40
C ASP A 29 -26.59 -12.95 -4.48
N LYS A 30 -26.64 -13.95 -3.61
CA LYS A 30 -27.69 -14.06 -2.60
C LYS A 30 -27.59 -13.01 -1.51
N ALA A 31 -26.37 -12.71 -1.06
CA ALA A 31 -26.14 -11.65 -0.07
C ALA A 31 -26.52 -10.26 -0.60
N LYS A 32 -26.32 -10.00 -1.88
CA LYS A 32 -26.71 -8.75 -2.55
C LYS A 32 -28.22 -8.44 -2.37
N GLU A 33 -29.07 -9.44 -2.34
CA GLU A 33 -30.52 -9.25 -2.24
C GLU A 33 -30.97 -8.67 -0.88
N CYS A 34 -30.13 -8.75 0.16
CA CYS A 34 -30.53 -8.41 1.54
C CYS A 34 -29.44 -7.71 2.36
N MET A 35 -28.44 -7.09 1.73
CA MET A 35 -27.28 -6.50 2.41
C MET A 35 -26.59 -7.52 3.34
N GLY A 36 -26.45 -8.75 2.86
CA GLY A 36 -26.07 -9.89 3.68
C GLY A 36 -24.57 -10.07 3.84
N ARG A 37 -24.23 -11.01 4.72
CA ARG A 37 -22.87 -11.44 4.99
C ARG A 37 -22.62 -12.80 4.33
N VAL A 38 -21.53 -12.88 3.57
CA VAL A 38 -20.99 -14.16 3.09
C VAL A 38 -19.87 -14.60 4.03
N THR A 39 -20.01 -15.79 4.63
CA THR A 39 -19.00 -16.35 5.53
C THR A 39 -18.15 -17.39 4.83
N VAL A 40 -16.84 -17.30 5.03
CA VAL A 40 -15.84 -18.22 4.47
C VAL A 40 -15.16 -18.96 5.63
N PRO A 41 -15.56 -20.22 5.91
CA PRO A 41 -14.90 -21.02 6.93
C PRO A 41 -13.42 -21.27 6.65
N PRO A 42 -12.65 -21.73 7.65
CA PRO A 42 -11.26 -22.16 7.44
C PRO A 42 -11.16 -23.20 6.31
N GLY A 43 -10.25 -22.96 5.36
CA GLY A 43 -10.03 -23.81 4.20
C GLY A 43 -9.28 -23.07 3.10
N LYS A 44 -8.89 -23.82 2.07
CA LYS A 44 -8.30 -23.28 0.85
C LYS A 44 -9.26 -23.49 -0.30
N TYR A 45 -9.73 -22.42 -0.90
CA TYR A 45 -10.75 -22.43 -1.94
C TYR A 45 -10.16 -21.90 -3.25
N LEU A 46 -10.16 -22.72 -4.31
CA LEU A 46 -9.80 -22.22 -5.63
C LEU A 46 -10.95 -21.39 -6.19
N VAL A 47 -10.65 -20.19 -6.66
CA VAL A 47 -11.65 -19.28 -7.22
C VAL A 47 -11.08 -18.58 -8.45
N GLY A 48 -11.92 -18.35 -9.44
CA GLY A 48 -11.64 -17.43 -10.54
C GLY A 48 -11.98 -16.00 -10.15
N SER A 49 -12.40 -15.20 -11.14
CA SER A 49 -12.87 -13.84 -10.90
C SER A 49 -14.25 -13.82 -10.23
N LEU A 50 -14.38 -13.10 -9.14
CA LEU A 50 -15.60 -12.92 -8.37
C LEU A 50 -16.08 -11.47 -8.49
N LYS A 51 -17.41 -11.30 -8.51
CA LYS A 51 -18.05 -9.97 -8.55
C LYS A 51 -18.86 -9.75 -7.29
N MET A 52 -18.46 -8.78 -6.49
CA MET A 52 -19.22 -8.33 -5.34
C MET A 52 -19.96 -7.06 -5.74
N ARG A 53 -21.26 -7.06 -5.57
CA ARG A 53 -22.16 -5.98 -6.04
C ARG A 53 -23.23 -5.67 -5.00
N GLY A 54 -23.81 -4.49 -5.13
CA GLY A 54 -24.91 -4.06 -4.27
C GLY A 54 -24.46 -3.41 -2.97
N GLN A 55 -25.40 -2.93 -2.20
CA GLN A 55 -25.14 -2.17 -0.98
C GLN A 55 -24.94 -3.08 0.23
N GLY A 56 -23.94 -2.75 1.06
CA GLY A 56 -23.75 -3.33 2.39
C GLY A 56 -23.37 -4.81 2.43
N VAL A 57 -22.95 -5.39 1.30
CA VAL A 57 -22.50 -6.80 1.27
C VAL A 57 -21.14 -6.94 1.94
N SER A 58 -21.00 -7.96 2.77
CA SER A 58 -19.71 -8.27 3.39
C SER A 58 -19.25 -9.70 3.12
N LEU A 59 -17.94 -9.86 2.85
CA LEU A 59 -17.25 -11.13 2.73
C LEU A 59 -16.34 -11.30 3.95
N VAL A 60 -16.58 -12.33 4.75
CA VAL A 60 -15.92 -12.47 6.06
C VAL A 60 -15.32 -13.86 6.22
N GLY A 61 -14.01 -13.87 6.38
CA GLY A 61 -13.23 -15.07 6.72
C GLY A 61 -13.01 -15.23 8.23
N ALA A 62 -12.35 -16.32 8.60
CA ALA A 62 -11.98 -16.66 9.97
C ALA A 62 -10.48 -16.43 10.20
N SER A 63 -9.94 -15.33 9.71
CA SER A 63 -8.50 -15.16 9.63
C SER A 63 -7.85 -14.64 10.90
N ALA A 64 -6.66 -15.19 11.12
CA ALA A 64 -5.52 -14.41 11.60
C ALA A 64 -4.40 -14.61 10.59
N TRP A 65 -3.90 -13.55 9.98
CA TRP A 65 -2.75 -13.60 9.10
C TRP A 65 -1.44 -13.40 9.88
N SER A 66 -0.36 -13.91 9.33
CA SER A 66 0.98 -13.56 9.79
C SER A 66 1.92 -13.45 8.59
N TYR A 67 3.12 -12.94 8.81
CA TYR A 67 4.13 -12.85 7.75
C TYR A 67 4.44 -14.20 7.07
N ARG A 68 4.26 -15.30 7.78
CA ARG A 68 4.59 -16.66 7.33
C ARG A 68 3.39 -17.59 7.15
N SER A 69 2.19 -17.11 7.47
CA SER A 69 0.97 -17.93 7.40
C SER A 69 -0.05 -17.28 6.49
N ASP A 70 -0.64 -18.06 5.62
CA ASP A 70 -1.71 -17.62 4.72
C ASP A 70 -3.02 -17.30 5.45
N GLY A 71 -3.09 -17.54 6.77
CA GLY A 71 -4.34 -17.39 7.51
C GLY A 71 -5.25 -18.60 7.39
N ALA A 72 -6.48 -18.47 7.87
CA ALA A 72 -7.43 -19.57 7.97
C ALA A 72 -8.32 -19.72 6.73
N SER A 73 -8.91 -18.62 6.27
CA SER A 73 -9.84 -18.58 5.11
C SER A 73 -9.10 -18.05 3.89
N VAL A 74 -8.72 -18.92 2.97
CA VAL A 74 -7.82 -18.61 1.86
C VAL A 74 -8.55 -18.77 0.53
N PHE A 75 -8.61 -17.72 -0.26
CA PHE A 75 -8.92 -17.79 -1.69
C PHE A 75 -7.63 -17.86 -2.49
N ILE A 76 -7.55 -18.82 -3.42
CA ILE A 76 -6.42 -19.01 -4.33
C ILE A 76 -6.94 -18.84 -5.75
N LEU A 77 -6.36 -17.91 -6.49
CA LEU A 77 -6.73 -17.65 -7.87
C LEU A 77 -6.39 -18.86 -8.76
N ASN A 78 -7.34 -19.29 -9.60
CA ASN A 78 -7.18 -20.38 -10.55
C ASN A 78 -7.49 -19.99 -12.02
N ASP A 79 -7.70 -18.70 -12.28
CA ASP A 79 -7.99 -18.16 -13.61
C ASP A 79 -6.87 -17.19 -14.04
N GLU A 80 -6.05 -17.62 -14.98
CA GLU A 80 -4.95 -16.80 -15.54
C GLU A 80 -5.43 -15.66 -16.45
N ASN A 81 -6.70 -15.68 -16.85
CA ASN A 81 -7.30 -14.65 -17.70
C ASN A 81 -8.16 -13.65 -16.90
N ALA A 82 -8.20 -13.79 -15.58
CA ALA A 82 -8.91 -12.85 -14.71
C ALA A 82 -8.28 -11.45 -14.79
N GLY A 83 -9.08 -10.40 -14.77
CA GLY A 83 -8.57 -9.03 -14.56
C GLY A 83 -8.30 -8.74 -13.07
N CYS A 84 -9.05 -9.41 -12.18
CA CYS A 84 -8.85 -9.36 -10.74
C CYS A 84 -9.51 -10.58 -10.07
N MET A 85 -9.13 -10.85 -8.81
CA MET A 85 -9.80 -11.90 -8.04
C MET A 85 -11.16 -11.45 -7.53
N ILE A 86 -11.29 -10.25 -6.97
CA ILE A 86 -12.55 -9.70 -6.46
C ILE A 86 -12.78 -8.31 -7.04
N ASP A 87 -13.77 -8.19 -7.88
CA ASP A 87 -14.24 -6.92 -8.41
C ASP A 87 -15.38 -6.39 -7.52
N ILE A 88 -15.12 -5.25 -6.85
CA ILE A 88 -16.08 -4.58 -5.96
C ILE A 88 -16.70 -3.34 -6.58
N SER A 89 -16.55 -3.12 -7.88
CA SER A 89 -17.18 -2.00 -8.59
C SER A 89 -18.70 -2.06 -8.42
N GLY A 90 -19.33 -0.95 -8.04
CA GLY A 90 -20.77 -0.91 -7.74
C GLY A 90 -21.20 -1.64 -6.46
N ALA A 91 -20.28 -1.89 -5.53
CA ALA A 91 -20.55 -2.45 -4.21
C ALA A 91 -20.41 -1.37 -3.12
N PHE A 92 -21.48 -0.64 -2.85
CA PHE A 92 -21.48 0.47 -1.91
C PHE A 92 -21.49 0.01 -0.45
N GLY A 93 -20.61 0.58 0.38
CA GLY A 93 -20.48 0.23 1.79
C GLY A 93 -20.14 -1.25 2.00
N CYS A 94 -19.42 -1.85 1.04
CA CYS A 94 -19.03 -3.24 1.13
C CYS A 94 -17.84 -3.44 2.09
N ALA A 95 -17.69 -4.67 2.59
CA ALA A 95 -16.55 -5.00 3.43
C ALA A 95 -15.96 -6.36 3.09
N ILE A 96 -14.62 -6.43 3.05
CA ILE A 96 -13.85 -7.69 2.98
C ILE A 96 -13.01 -7.78 4.24
N ARG A 97 -13.23 -8.81 5.06
CA ARG A 97 -12.59 -8.93 6.36
C ARG A 97 -12.08 -10.34 6.64
N GLY A 98 -10.93 -10.43 7.29
CA GLY A 98 -10.39 -11.70 7.75
C GLY A 98 -10.11 -12.69 6.62
N MET A 99 -9.76 -12.23 5.43
CA MET A 99 -9.50 -13.06 4.25
C MET A 99 -8.03 -13.08 3.88
N SER A 100 -7.57 -14.22 3.40
CA SER A 100 -6.32 -14.32 2.65
C SER A 100 -6.62 -14.51 1.17
N LEU A 101 -6.12 -13.58 0.35
CA LEU A 101 -6.27 -13.60 -1.10
C LEU A 101 -4.89 -13.85 -1.72
N CYS A 102 -4.74 -14.97 -2.41
CA CYS A 102 -3.49 -15.40 -3.05
C CYS A 102 -3.65 -15.43 -4.58
N GLY A 103 -2.93 -14.57 -5.28
CA GLY A 103 -2.93 -14.49 -6.75
C GLY A 103 -2.25 -15.67 -7.44
N ASN A 104 -1.60 -16.56 -6.66
CA ASN A 104 -0.95 -17.78 -7.14
C ASN A 104 0.10 -17.53 -8.24
N ASP A 105 0.65 -16.31 -8.28
CA ASP A 105 1.61 -15.82 -9.28
C ASP A 105 1.13 -15.99 -10.73
N LEU A 106 -0.18 -16.01 -10.94
CA LEU A 106 -0.80 -16.08 -12.28
C LEU A 106 -0.79 -14.71 -12.98
N GLY A 107 -0.86 -14.74 -14.32
CA GLY A 107 -0.84 -13.55 -15.15
C GLY A 107 0.55 -12.96 -15.37
N ASP A 108 0.63 -11.86 -16.10
CA ASP A 108 1.87 -11.13 -16.40
C ASP A 108 1.71 -9.64 -16.11
N VAL A 109 2.70 -9.06 -15.45
CA VAL A 109 2.65 -7.65 -15.01
C VAL A 109 2.55 -6.64 -16.16
N LYS A 110 3.04 -6.98 -17.34
CA LYS A 110 3.06 -6.06 -18.48
C LYS A 110 1.88 -6.28 -19.45
N GLU A 111 1.57 -7.53 -19.72
CA GLU A 111 0.59 -7.88 -20.75
C GLU A 111 -0.80 -8.12 -20.18
N HIS A 112 -0.88 -8.71 -18.99
CA HIS A 112 -2.15 -9.05 -18.36
C HIS A 112 -2.03 -9.02 -16.82
N PRO A 113 -1.98 -7.84 -16.21
CA PRO A 113 -1.91 -7.72 -14.76
C PRO A 113 -3.23 -8.16 -14.11
N ILE A 114 -3.13 -9.06 -13.14
CA ILE A 114 -4.28 -9.51 -12.35
C ILE A 114 -4.18 -8.88 -10.96
N HIS A 115 -5.20 -8.12 -10.57
CA HIS A 115 -5.26 -7.47 -9.27
C HIS A 115 -5.94 -8.36 -8.22
N GLY A 116 -5.64 -8.13 -6.94
CA GLY A 116 -6.31 -8.85 -5.86
C GLY A 116 -7.75 -8.38 -5.70
N ILE A 117 -7.92 -7.13 -5.32
CA ILE A 117 -9.23 -6.45 -5.22
C ILE A 117 -9.21 -5.26 -6.16
N LYS A 118 -10.22 -5.15 -7.02
CA LYS A 118 -10.37 -4.03 -7.94
C LYS A 118 -11.68 -3.30 -7.72
N LEU A 119 -11.60 -1.97 -7.76
CA LEU A 119 -12.75 -1.07 -7.88
C LEU A 119 -12.51 -0.13 -9.05
N TYR A 120 -13.46 -0.08 -9.96
CA TYR A 120 -13.51 0.87 -11.05
C TYR A 120 -14.93 1.43 -11.18
N TRP A 121 -15.09 2.65 -10.82
CA TRP A 121 -16.40 3.25 -10.59
C TRP A 121 -17.17 3.68 -11.85
N ASP A 122 -16.47 4.11 -12.90
CA ASP A 122 -17.11 4.58 -14.12
C ASP A 122 -17.94 3.52 -14.85
N GLU A 123 -17.69 2.24 -14.56
CA GLU A 123 -18.49 1.16 -15.16
C GLU A 123 -19.95 1.12 -14.70
N TYR A 124 -20.25 1.73 -13.52
CA TYR A 124 -21.54 1.47 -12.88
C TYR A 124 -22.38 2.69 -12.58
N ASN A 125 -21.86 3.91 -12.47
CA ASN A 125 -22.63 4.96 -11.83
C ASN A 125 -22.57 6.35 -12.45
N GLY A 126 -21.74 6.65 -13.37
CA GLY A 126 -21.71 8.01 -13.91
C GLY A 126 -21.61 9.11 -12.84
N GLY A 127 -21.13 8.81 -11.65
CA GLY A 127 -20.73 9.76 -10.65
C GLY A 127 -21.65 10.02 -9.47
N GLY A 128 -21.07 10.15 -8.29
CA GLY A 128 -21.64 10.90 -7.21
C GLY A 128 -22.14 10.12 -6.00
N GLU A 129 -21.86 8.83 -5.90
CA GLU A 129 -22.16 8.07 -4.68
C GLU A 129 -20.89 7.62 -3.99
N GLU A 130 -20.83 7.72 -2.66
CA GLU A 130 -19.71 7.29 -1.85
C GLU A 130 -19.62 5.76 -1.85
N ASP A 131 -18.52 5.20 -2.38
CA ASP A 131 -18.33 3.74 -2.44
C ASP A 131 -18.16 3.13 -1.06
N SER A 132 -17.43 3.81 -0.19
CA SER A 132 -17.15 3.41 1.19
C SER A 132 -16.70 1.96 1.37
N PRO A 133 -15.81 1.41 0.53
CA PRO A 133 -15.33 0.05 0.72
C PRO A 133 -14.42 -0.05 1.94
N ALA A 134 -14.54 -1.16 2.68
CA ALA A 134 -13.69 -1.46 3.82
C ALA A 134 -12.92 -2.78 3.60
N ILE A 135 -11.59 -2.72 3.63
CA ILE A 135 -10.71 -3.89 3.64
C ILE A 135 -10.04 -3.94 5.00
N ASP A 136 -10.27 -5.00 5.77
CA ASP A 136 -9.84 -5.06 7.16
C ASP A 136 -9.36 -6.48 7.52
N ASP A 137 -8.23 -6.58 8.21
CA ASP A 137 -7.64 -7.84 8.66
C ASP A 137 -7.42 -8.86 7.51
N CYS A 138 -6.95 -8.39 6.36
CA CYS A 138 -6.72 -9.21 5.17
C CYS A 138 -5.24 -9.43 4.90
N ARG A 139 -4.93 -10.55 4.23
CA ARG A 139 -3.62 -10.81 3.63
C ARG A 139 -3.77 -10.94 2.12
N ILE A 140 -3.17 -10.03 1.36
CA ILE A 140 -3.38 -9.92 -0.09
C ILE A 140 -2.02 -9.94 -0.78
N GLY A 141 -1.78 -10.98 -1.60
CA GLY A 141 -0.47 -11.11 -2.20
C GLY A 141 -0.37 -12.09 -3.35
N HIS A 142 0.81 -12.10 -3.99
CA HIS A 142 1.13 -12.96 -5.12
C HIS A 142 0.29 -12.68 -6.38
N PHE A 143 -0.15 -11.42 -6.56
CA PHE A 143 -0.82 -10.97 -7.76
C PHE A 143 0.20 -10.40 -8.76
N SER A 144 -0.05 -10.61 -10.07
CA SER A 144 0.77 -10.01 -11.12
C SER A 144 0.50 -8.50 -11.30
N GLY A 145 -0.65 -8.01 -10.86
CA GLY A 145 -0.97 -6.60 -10.72
C GLY A 145 -0.79 -6.10 -9.30
N ASP A 146 -1.61 -5.14 -8.88
CA ASP A 146 -1.62 -4.60 -7.53
C ASP A 146 -2.38 -5.51 -6.56
N GLY A 147 -2.02 -5.47 -5.29
CA GLY A 147 -2.80 -6.17 -4.27
C GLY A 147 -4.22 -5.62 -4.17
N VAL A 148 -4.33 -4.31 -4.09
CA VAL A 148 -5.60 -3.56 -4.16
C VAL A 148 -5.45 -2.46 -5.19
N HIS A 149 -6.41 -2.34 -6.10
CA HIS A 149 -6.41 -1.38 -7.17
C HIS A 149 -7.72 -0.59 -7.20
N PHE A 150 -7.67 0.67 -6.79
CA PHE A 150 -8.81 1.56 -6.73
C PHE A 150 -8.67 2.67 -7.76
N GLU A 151 -9.62 2.77 -8.68
CA GLU A 151 -9.79 3.87 -9.61
C GLU A 151 -11.10 4.59 -9.31
N HIS A 152 -11.01 5.90 -9.04
CA HIS A 152 -12.14 6.77 -8.68
C HIS A 152 -12.91 6.34 -7.41
N VAL A 153 -12.21 5.81 -6.41
CA VAL A 153 -12.81 5.41 -5.13
C VAL A 153 -13.10 6.63 -4.24
N TRP A 154 -14.18 6.56 -3.49
CA TRP A 154 -14.54 7.58 -2.52
C TRP A 154 -14.85 6.99 -1.13
N CYS A 155 -14.39 7.67 -0.06
CA CYS A 155 -14.62 7.28 1.34
C CYS A 155 -14.15 5.87 1.71
N PHE A 156 -12.96 5.47 1.30
CA PHE A 156 -12.46 4.11 1.50
C PHE A 156 -11.66 3.91 2.80
N SER A 157 -11.55 2.66 3.21
CA SER A 157 -10.71 2.27 4.35
C SER A 157 -9.94 0.97 4.07
N VAL A 158 -8.62 1.00 4.26
CA VAL A 158 -7.75 -0.20 4.23
C VAL A 158 -7.00 -0.25 5.56
N ARG A 159 -7.28 -1.27 6.37
CA ARG A 159 -6.74 -1.34 7.73
C ARG A 159 -6.25 -2.71 8.09
N HIS A 160 -5.29 -2.74 9.04
CA HIS A 160 -4.78 -3.95 9.69
C HIS A 160 -4.53 -5.11 8.70
N SER A 161 -4.08 -4.78 7.49
CA SER A 161 -3.94 -5.74 6.40
C SER A 161 -2.50 -5.82 5.92
N MET A 162 -2.13 -6.97 5.38
CA MET A 162 -0.83 -7.22 4.78
C MET A 162 -0.96 -7.31 3.26
N LEU A 163 -0.39 -6.34 2.56
CA LEU A 163 -0.34 -6.30 1.10
C LEU A 163 1.10 -6.58 0.66
N HIS A 164 1.33 -7.77 0.09
CA HIS A 164 2.72 -8.22 -0.08
C HIS A 164 2.97 -9.08 -1.31
N ARG A 165 4.21 -9.06 -1.81
CA ARG A 165 4.66 -9.90 -2.94
C ARG A 165 3.81 -9.77 -4.19
N ASN A 166 3.24 -8.59 -4.43
CA ASN A 166 2.57 -8.29 -5.68
C ASN A 166 3.60 -7.76 -6.69
N LYS A 167 3.41 -8.10 -7.97
CA LYS A 167 4.30 -7.61 -9.04
C LYS A 167 4.04 -6.14 -9.40
N GLY A 168 2.84 -5.65 -9.12
CA GLY A 168 2.50 -4.24 -9.08
C GLY A 168 2.76 -3.64 -7.71
N ASN A 169 1.90 -2.71 -7.31
CA ASN A 169 1.95 -2.05 -6.02
C ASN A 169 1.25 -2.87 -4.94
N GLY A 170 1.52 -2.57 -3.67
CA GLY A 170 0.67 -3.08 -2.60
C GLY A 170 -0.74 -2.53 -2.75
N LEU A 171 -0.86 -1.20 -2.87
CA LEU A 171 -2.11 -0.47 -3.06
C LEU A 171 -1.92 0.62 -4.12
N PHE A 172 -2.77 0.63 -5.13
CA PHE A 172 -2.93 1.72 -6.09
C PHE A 172 -4.21 2.48 -5.80
N ILE A 173 -4.18 3.83 -5.86
CA ILE A 173 -5.32 4.68 -5.52
C ILE A 173 -5.46 5.81 -6.52
N GLU A 174 -6.66 5.95 -7.06
CA GLU A 174 -7.23 7.21 -7.54
C GLU A 174 -8.53 7.45 -6.79
N GLY A 175 -8.66 8.60 -6.14
CA GLY A 175 -9.87 8.90 -5.37
C GLY A 175 -9.65 9.76 -4.13
N TRP A 176 -10.63 9.78 -3.25
CA TRP A 176 -10.75 10.74 -2.15
C TRP A 176 -11.16 10.12 -0.82
N ASP A 177 -10.88 10.86 0.25
CA ASP A 177 -11.37 10.63 1.61
C ASP A 177 -11.03 9.23 2.14
N GLY A 178 -9.75 8.87 2.06
CA GLY A 178 -9.25 7.55 2.40
C GLY A 178 -8.58 7.45 3.77
N PHE A 179 -8.77 6.28 4.42
CA PHE A 179 -8.05 5.89 5.62
C PHE A 179 -7.21 4.64 5.36
N ILE A 180 -5.89 4.75 5.54
CA ILE A 180 -4.92 3.66 5.38
C ILE A 180 -4.17 3.52 6.69
N LEU A 181 -4.64 2.58 7.53
CA LEU A 181 -4.25 2.52 8.94
C LEU A 181 -3.70 1.14 9.32
N ASP A 182 -2.56 1.12 10.03
CA ASP A 182 -1.98 -0.09 10.65
C ASP A 182 -1.70 -1.24 9.67
N ASN A 183 -1.40 -0.93 8.41
CA ASN A 183 -1.12 -1.96 7.40
C ASN A 183 0.37 -2.30 7.32
N TRP A 184 0.64 -3.43 6.70
CA TRP A 184 1.97 -3.86 6.31
C TRP A 184 2.08 -3.98 4.78
N PHE A 185 2.85 -3.08 4.16
CA PHE A 185 3.16 -3.11 2.73
C PHE A 185 4.58 -3.64 2.55
N SER A 186 4.73 -4.84 1.98
CA SER A 186 6.04 -5.50 1.98
C SER A 186 6.33 -6.32 0.73
N VAL A 187 7.55 -6.18 0.21
CA VAL A 187 8.06 -7.01 -0.90
C VAL A 187 7.20 -6.89 -2.17
N ASN A 188 6.60 -5.74 -2.44
CA ASN A 188 5.95 -5.48 -3.72
C ASN A 188 6.99 -5.01 -4.73
N ASP A 189 6.89 -5.43 -6.00
CA ASP A 189 7.82 -4.99 -7.05
C ASP A 189 7.59 -3.52 -7.42
N GLY A 190 6.36 -3.03 -7.28
CA GLY A 190 6.02 -1.62 -7.34
C GLY A 190 6.27 -0.90 -6.01
N TRP A 191 5.44 0.10 -5.75
CA TRP A 191 5.43 0.87 -4.49
C TRP A 191 4.62 0.13 -3.41
N GLY A 192 4.90 0.43 -2.16
CA GLY A 192 3.98 0.06 -1.09
C GLY A 192 2.59 0.65 -1.35
N ILE A 193 2.56 1.99 -1.60
CA ILE A 193 1.35 2.70 -2.06
C ILE A 193 1.72 3.63 -3.21
N LYS A 194 0.91 3.61 -4.27
CA LYS A 194 1.02 4.49 -5.43
C LYS A 194 -0.28 5.26 -5.64
N GLY A 195 -0.21 6.58 -5.58
CA GLY A 195 -1.28 7.46 -6.07
C GLY A 195 -1.23 7.60 -7.59
N GLY A 196 -2.38 7.64 -8.23
CA GLY A 196 -2.54 7.96 -9.64
C GLY A 196 -2.67 9.46 -9.91
N GLU A 197 -3.47 9.82 -10.91
CA GLU A 197 -3.60 11.22 -11.37
C GLU A 197 -4.48 12.09 -10.48
N VAL A 198 -5.43 11.50 -9.75
CA VAL A 198 -6.35 12.25 -8.88
C VAL A 198 -6.44 11.56 -7.53
N VAL A 199 -5.77 12.14 -6.54
CA VAL A 199 -5.83 11.65 -5.15
C VAL A 199 -5.90 12.83 -4.19
N ALA A 200 -6.83 12.78 -3.23
CA ALA A 200 -6.93 13.80 -2.19
C ALA A 200 -7.48 13.27 -0.86
N SER A 201 -7.24 14.02 0.21
CA SER A 201 -7.81 13.76 1.55
C SER A 201 -7.51 12.36 2.08
N VAL A 202 -6.24 11.93 2.02
CA VAL A 202 -5.85 10.58 2.47
C VAL A 202 -5.05 10.64 3.76
N THR A 203 -5.49 9.88 4.76
CA THR A 203 -4.79 9.69 6.03
C THR A 203 -4.06 8.35 6.06
N LEU A 204 -2.74 8.40 6.28
CA LEU A 204 -1.84 7.26 6.34
C LEU A 204 -1.19 7.23 7.72
N THR A 205 -1.64 6.32 8.59
CA THR A 205 -1.20 6.29 9.98
C THR A 205 -0.79 4.89 10.44
N GLY A 206 0.36 4.80 11.11
CA GLY A 206 0.81 3.57 11.76
C GLY A 206 1.23 2.46 10.82
N ASN A 207 1.37 2.72 9.52
CA ASN A 207 1.72 1.68 8.56
C ASN A 207 3.19 1.29 8.65
N ARG A 208 3.48 0.01 8.41
CA ARG A 208 4.81 -0.54 8.19
C ARG A 208 5.04 -0.78 6.71
N VAL A 209 6.10 -0.18 6.17
CA VAL A 209 6.38 -0.17 4.73
C VAL A 209 7.82 -0.59 4.50
N GLU A 210 8.02 -1.77 3.92
CA GLU A 210 9.38 -2.30 3.81
C GLU A 210 9.58 -3.20 2.60
N TRP A 211 10.82 -3.24 2.10
CA TRP A 211 11.22 -4.14 1.02
C TRP A 211 10.47 -3.96 -0.31
N ASN A 212 9.82 -2.82 -0.55
CA ASN A 212 9.19 -2.56 -1.84
C ASN A 212 10.23 -2.04 -2.84
N HIS A 213 10.20 -2.57 -4.08
CA HIS A 213 11.28 -2.28 -5.02
C HIS A 213 11.24 -0.85 -5.56
N SER A 214 10.07 -0.34 -5.93
CA SER A 214 9.99 1.04 -6.40
C SER A 214 10.10 2.07 -5.29
N GLY A 215 9.67 1.75 -4.08
CA GLY A 215 9.71 2.64 -2.92
C GLY A 215 8.57 2.41 -1.93
N GLY A 216 8.47 3.28 -0.93
CA GLY A 216 7.42 3.21 0.08
C GLY A 216 6.11 3.79 -0.42
N PHE A 217 5.90 5.09 -0.24
CA PHE A 217 4.71 5.83 -0.67
C PHE A 217 5.07 6.83 -1.76
N CYS A 218 4.30 6.84 -2.85
CA CYS A 218 4.46 7.78 -3.95
C CYS A 218 3.14 8.43 -4.31
N PHE A 219 3.05 9.75 -4.15
CA PHE A 219 1.93 10.56 -4.59
C PHE A 219 2.46 11.66 -5.51
N PRO A 220 2.44 11.41 -6.83
CA PRO A 220 3.02 12.35 -7.81
C PRO A 220 2.16 13.60 -8.03
N PHE A 221 0.93 13.60 -7.54
CA PHE A 221 -0.05 14.67 -7.66
C PHE A 221 -1.07 14.61 -6.52
N GLY A 222 -1.77 15.72 -6.25
CA GLY A 222 -2.92 15.75 -5.35
C GLY A 222 -2.76 16.66 -4.14
N ASP A 223 -3.64 16.49 -3.16
CA ASP A 223 -3.65 17.33 -1.96
C ASP A 223 -4.16 16.64 -0.69
N SER A 224 -4.03 17.36 0.43
CA SER A 224 -4.61 16.98 1.73
C SER A 224 -4.14 15.63 2.26
N TYR A 225 -2.84 15.42 2.29
CA TYR A 225 -2.23 14.19 2.80
C TYR A 225 -1.79 14.31 4.26
N ASN A 226 -2.11 13.29 5.06
CA ASN A 226 -1.63 13.18 6.43
C ASN A 226 -0.84 11.87 6.64
N PHE A 227 0.46 11.98 6.83
CA PHE A 227 1.37 10.88 7.11
C PHE A 227 1.83 10.93 8.57
N THR A 228 1.28 10.08 9.43
CA THR A 228 1.58 10.13 10.86
C THR A 228 2.03 8.78 11.40
N GLY A 229 3.18 8.74 12.05
CA GLY A 229 3.65 7.56 12.78
C GLY A 229 3.92 6.33 11.93
N ASN A 230 4.19 6.48 10.64
CA ASN A 230 4.53 5.35 9.77
C ASN A 230 6.00 4.93 9.95
N PHE A 231 6.28 3.66 9.73
CA PHE A 231 7.61 3.09 9.80
C PHE A 231 8.03 2.57 8.41
N PHE A 232 9.09 3.17 7.85
CA PHE A 232 9.65 2.79 6.56
C PHE A 232 11.00 2.11 6.76
N ASP A 233 11.22 0.95 6.08
CA ASP A 233 12.50 0.26 6.14
C ASP A 233 12.81 -0.48 4.84
N ARG A 234 14.03 -0.36 4.34
CA ARG A 234 14.58 -1.18 3.23
C ARG A 234 13.81 -1.15 1.91
N SER A 235 12.96 -0.19 1.66
CA SER A 235 12.46 0.00 0.30
C SER A 235 13.57 0.52 -0.60
N HIS A 236 13.66 0.02 -1.84
CA HIS A 236 14.79 0.37 -2.70
C HIS A 236 14.71 1.81 -3.20
N GLY A 237 13.54 2.29 -3.55
CA GLY A 237 13.29 3.69 -3.83
C GLY A 237 13.02 4.52 -2.56
N PRO A 238 12.67 5.81 -2.72
CA PRO A 238 12.36 6.68 -1.60
C PRO A 238 11.30 6.10 -0.68
N ALA A 239 11.44 6.31 0.64
CA ALA A 239 10.41 5.94 1.57
C ALA A 239 9.11 6.72 1.34
N VAL A 240 9.25 8.02 1.05
CA VAL A 240 8.13 8.89 0.65
C VAL A 240 8.58 9.78 -0.50
N GLN A 241 7.77 9.82 -1.54
CA GLN A 241 7.86 10.77 -2.65
C GLN A 241 6.56 11.52 -2.80
N LEU A 242 6.63 12.84 -2.75
CA LEU A 242 5.50 13.73 -3.01
C LEU A 242 5.81 14.68 -4.16
N GLY A 243 4.86 14.83 -5.07
CA GLY A 243 4.98 15.69 -6.23
C GLY A 243 5.97 15.18 -7.28
N GLY A 244 6.38 16.08 -8.16
CA GLY A 244 7.21 15.81 -9.33
C GLY A 244 6.93 16.83 -10.41
N GLU A 245 6.55 16.39 -11.60
CA GLU A 245 6.08 17.29 -12.66
C GLU A 245 4.78 18.00 -12.25
N ASN A 246 3.91 17.30 -11.54
CA ASN A 246 2.66 17.85 -11.01
C ASN A 246 2.82 18.22 -9.52
N PRO A 247 2.04 19.21 -9.03
CA PRO A 247 2.14 19.67 -7.66
C PRO A 247 1.44 18.76 -6.64
N VAL A 248 1.98 18.74 -5.42
CA VAL A 248 1.27 18.26 -4.23
C VAL A 248 1.08 19.40 -3.27
N THR A 249 -0.13 19.58 -2.76
CA THR A 249 -0.47 20.65 -1.81
C THR A 249 -1.04 20.11 -0.51
N LEU A 250 -0.98 20.91 0.58
CA LEU A 250 -1.57 20.54 1.87
C LEU A 250 -1.15 19.14 2.38
N ALA A 251 0.10 18.99 2.76
CA ALA A 251 0.55 17.72 3.31
C ALA A 251 1.23 17.87 4.68
N THR A 252 1.03 16.88 5.54
CA THR A 252 1.77 16.77 6.81
C THR A 252 2.50 15.44 6.89
N LEU A 253 3.77 15.46 7.32
CA LEU A 253 4.57 14.29 7.63
C LEU A 253 5.10 14.45 9.06
N THR A 254 4.50 13.73 10.03
CA THR A 254 4.80 13.92 11.44
C THR A 254 5.07 12.61 12.16
N GLY A 255 6.17 12.57 12.91
CA GLY A 255 6.50 11.42 13.77
C GLY A 255 6.77 10.11 13.03
N ASN A 256 7.14 10.17 11.75
CA ASN A 256 7.47 8.98 10.97
C ASN A 256 8.92 8.57 11.23
N ILE A 257 9.19 7.27 11.07
CA ILE A 257 10.53 6.70 11.15
C ILE A 257 10.95 6.23 9.76
N PHE A 258 12.04 6.78 9.26
CA PHE A 258 12.64 6.42 7.98
C PHE A 258 13.96 5.69 8.20
N ARG A 259 14.05 4.46 7.74
CA ARG A 259 15.24 3.65 7.93
C ARG A 259 15.61 2.92 6.64
N ARG A 260 16.86 3.00 6.25
CA ARG A 260 17.44 2.21 5.16
C ARG A 260 16.62 2.17 3.86
N SER A 261 15.92 3.23 3.49
CA SER A 261 15.16 3.30 2.24
C SER A 261 15.84 4.23 1.24
N GLY A 262 15.64 4.01 -0.06
CA GLY A 262 16.19 4.85 -1.12
C GLY A 262 17.58 4.47 -1.60
N ALA A 263 18.09 3.30 -1.27
CA ALA A 263 19.45 2.88 -1.66
C ALA A 263 19.56 2.27 -3.06
N TYR A 264 18.45 1.88 -3.69
CA TYR A 264 18.41 1.25 -5.03
C TYR A 264 19.43 0.11 -5.20
N VAL A 265 19.44 -0.81 -4.28
CA VAL A 265 20.42 -1.89 -4.25
C VAL A 265 20.18 -3.00 -5.27
N ASP A 266 19.02 -3.07 -5.89
CA ASP A 266 18.71 -4.08 -6.90
C ASP A 266 19.13 -3.65 -8.30
N LYS A 267 19.86 -4.57 -8.93
CA LYS A 267 20.31 -4.42 -10.29
C LYS A 267 19.15 -4.77 -11.24
N GLY A 268 18.62 -3.79 -11.92
CA GLY A 268 17.56 -3.99 -12.91
C GLY A 268 16.40 -3.03 -12.77
N PHE A 269 16.30 -2.32 -11.67
CA PHE A 269 15.44 -1.15 -11.58
C PHE A 269 16.26 0.09 -11.98
N GLU A 270 15.86 0.75 -13.06
CA GLU A 270 16.35 2.08 -13.34
C GLU A 270 15.95 2.98 -12.19
N ASN A 271 16.93 3.69 -11.62
CA ASN A 271 16.64 4.68 -10.59
C ASN A 271 16.24 6.00 -11.25
N PRO A 272 14.94 6.28 -11.38
CA PRO A 272 14.48 7.55 -11.91
C PRO A 272 14.59 8.70 -10.90
N TYR A 273 15.00 8.41 -9.67
CA TYR A 273 15.04 9.36 -8.56
C TYR A 273 16.40 9.38 -7.90
N ASP A 274 16.69 10.49 -7.24
CA ASP A 274 17.87 10.57 -6.38
C ASP A 274 17.73 9.60 -5.18
N SER A 275 18.85 9.02 -4.78
CA SER A 275 18.88 8.11 -3.63
C SER A 275 18.63 8.87 -2.34
N CYS A 276 17.41 8.77 -1.78
CA CYS A 276 17.01 9.50 -0.57
C CYS A 276 15.90 8.77 0.23
N HIS A 277 15.75 9.16 1.50
CA HIS A 277 14.59 8.72 2.30
C HIS A 277 13.32 9.44 1.88
N VAL A 278 13.36 10.76 1.76
CA VAL A 278 12.20 11.59 1.44
C VAL A 278 12.52 12.48 0.26
N ARG A 279 11.65 12.48 -0.73
CA ARG A 279 11.70 13.38 -1.87
C ARG A 279 10.44 14.22 -1.93
N LEU A 280 10.62 15.53 -1.84
CA LEU A 280 9.59 16.55 -2.04
C LEU A 280 9.99 17.38 -3.25
N GLN A 281 9.11 17.43 -4.24
CA GLN A 281 9.35 18.24 -5.44
C GLN A 281 8.05 18.91 -5.87
N ASN A 282 8.09 20.21 -6.14
CA ASN A 282 6.92 20.98 -6.54
C ASN A 282 5.76 20.84 -5.51
N CYS A 283 6.10 20.95 -4.22
CA CYS A 283 5.12 20.86 -3.14
C CYS A 283 4.84 22.24 -2.54
N SER A 284 3.61 22.44 -2.03
CA SER A 284 3.25 23.65 -1.32
C SER A 284 2.38 23.41 -0.10
N ASN A 285 2.39 24.37 0.86
CA ASN A 285 1.65 24.23 2.11
C ASN A 285 1.94 22.89 2.82
N LEU A 286 3.22 22.52 2.90
CA LEU A 286 3.64 21.23 3.45
C LEU A 286 4.35 21.42 4.79
N THR A 287 4.08 20.53 5.73
CA THR A 287 4.75 20.48 7.03
C THR A 287 5.40 19.11 7.25
N LEU A 288 6.72 19.08 7.44
CA LEU A 288 7.50 17.87 7.75
C LEU A 288 8.25 18.10 9.07
N ILE A 289 7.71 17.55 10.17
CA ILE A 289 8.17 17.86 11.53
C ILE A 289 8.30 16.61 12.41
N GLY A 290 9.36 16.56 13.21
CA GLY A 290 9.50 15.54 14.26
C GLY A 290 9.69 14.14 13.74
N ASN A 291 10.22 13.98 12.55
CA ASN A 291 10.53 12.66 11.98
C ASN A 291 11.95 12.24 12.36
N THR A 292 12.19 10.94 12.36
CA THR A 292 13.50 10.35 12.65
C THR A 292 14.01 9.56 11.45
N MET A 293 15.26 9.80 11.05
CA MET A 293 15.90 9.12 9.93
C MET A 293 17.21 8.44 10.35
N ARG A 294 17.45 7.25 9.82
CA ARG A 294 18.69 6.51 10.03
C ARG A 294 19.01 5.59 8.85
N VAL A 295 20.27 5.54 8.49
CA VAL A 295 20.83 4.55 7.56
C VAL A 295 21.17 3.24 8.26
N GLY A 296 21.62 2.23 7.53
CA GLY A 296 22.10 0.97 8.10
C GLY A 296 22.41 -0.06 7.04
N ARG A 297 22.92 -1.21 7.48
CA ARG A 297 23.20 -2.36 6.63
C ARG A 297 22.02 -3.28 6.51
N ASN A 298 22.07 -4.16 5.52
CA ASN A 298 21.18 -5.31 5.43
C ASN A 298 21.32 -6.20 6.67
N ASP A 299 20.27 -6.80 7.17
CA ASP A 299 20.26 -7.68 8.35
C ASP A 299 21.19 -8.90 8.17
N GLY A 300 21.41 -9.36 6.93
CA GLY A 300 22.39 -10.38 6.60
C GLY A 300 23.85 -9.91 6.54
N GLY A 301 24.13 -8.66 6.87
CA GLY A 301 25.49 -8.09 6.82
C GLY A 301 26.05 -7.89 5.41
N GLY A 302 25.24 -8.10 4.38
CA GLY A 302 25.64 -8.19 2.97
C GLY A 302 25.64 -6.87 2.20
N GLY A 303 25.85 -5.73 2.83
CA GLY A 303 25.92 -4.47 2.11
C GLY A 303 25.26 -3.31 2.85
N VAL A 304 25.45 -2.12 2.32
CA VAL A 304 24.91 -0.89 2.89
C VAL A 304 23.55 -0.60 2.27
N LEU A 305 22.48 -0.65 3.07
CA LEU A 305 21.15 -0.19 2.70
C LEU A 305 20.98 1.26 3.16
N SER A 306 21.69 2.18 2.50
CA SER A 306 21.75 3.56 2.94
C SER A 306 21.66 4.49 1.76
N PRO A 307 20.73 5.44 1.77
CA PRO A 307 20.63 6.43 0.71
C PRO A 307 21.74 7.47 0.81
N ASP A 308 22.07 8.07 -0.32
CA ASP A 308 23.00 9.18 -0.42
C ASP A 308 22.52 10.41 0.34
N TYR A 309 21.22 10.65 0.32
CA TYR A 309 20.58 11.85 0.88
C TYR A 309 19.51 11.49 1.91
N GLY A 310 19.37 12.30 2.95
CA GLY A 310 18.29 12.16 3.90
C GLY A 310 16.97 12.66 3.30
N MET A 311 16.94 13.92 2.91
CA MET A 311 15.81 14.56 2.25
C MET A 311 16.26 15.32 1.01
N ILE A 312 15.42 15.35 -0.03
CA ILE A 312 15.56 16.21 -1.19
C ILE A 312 14.31 17.08 -1.28
N ILE A 313 14.51 18.40 -1.28
CA ILE A 313 13.44 19.40 -1.24
C ILE A 313 13.69 20.39 -2.38
N ARG A 314 12.93 20.26 -3.46
CA ARG A 314 13.13 21.03 -4.69
C ARG A 314 11.84 21.73 -5.12
N ASP A 315 11.98 22.99 -5.54
CA ASP A 315 10.90 23.78 -6.12
C ASP A 315 9.64 23.82 -5.24
N CYS A 316 9.84 23.77 -3.92
CA CYS A 316 8.78 23.80 -2.93
C CYS A 316 8.54 25.23 -2.44
N HIS A 317 7.30 25.57 -2.09
CA HIS A 317 6.99 26.87 -1.54
C HIS A 317 5.98 26.80 -0.39
N GLU A 318 6.11 27.75 0.56
CA GLU A 318 5.29 27.78 1.77
C GLU A 318 5.38 26.47 2.59
N CYS A 319 6.59 25.86 2.64
CA CYS A 319 6.84 24.61 3.34
C CYS A 319 7.61 24.83 4.63
N ILE A 320 7.32 24.01 5.64
CA ILE A 320 8.06 23.96 6.91
C ILE A 320 8.67 22.57 7.07
N VAL A 321 10.00 22.51 7.10
CA VAL A 321 10.76 21.27 7.37
C VAL A 321 11.66 21.52 8.57
N LYS A 322 11.26 21.07 9.75
CA LYS A 322 12.01 21.39 10.96
C LYS A 322 11.93 20.32 12.04
N ASP A 323 12.82 20.43 13.01
CA ASP A 323 12.84 19.61 14.23
C ASP A 323 12.90 18.10 13.90
N ASN A 324 13.53 17.73 12.79
CA ASN A 324 13.75 16.32 12.40
C ASN A 324 15.12 15.86 12.91
N THR A 325 15.21 14.59 13.32
CA THR A 325 16.44 13.97 13.82
C THR A 325 16.98 12.97 12.81
N MET A 326 18.21 13.19 12.34
CA MET A 326 18.85 12.42 11.26
C MET A 326 20.22 11.88 11.72
N MET A 327 20.30 11.22 12.85
CA MET A 327 21.55 10.63 13.36
C MET A 327 22.00 9.50 12.42
N THR A 328 23.20 9.65 11.81
CA THR A 328 23.62 8.81 10.68
C THR A 328 22.51 8.73 9.61
N GLY A 329 21.98 9.89 9.20
CA GLY A 329 20.76 9.96 8.40
C GLY A 329 20.96 9.73 6.90
N ALA A 330 22.18 9.90 6.40
CA ALA A 330 22.52 9.73 4.98
C ALA A 330 24.02 9.52 4.83
N LEU A 331 24.46 9.14 3.60
CA LEU A 331 25.89 8.95 3.30
C LEU A 331 26.57 10.24 2.85
N LYS A 332 25.91 11.10 2.08
CA LYS A 332 26.53 12.28 1.45
C LYS A 332 26.03 13.60 2.02
N GLU A 333 24.72 13.76 2.17
CA GLU A 333 24.13 15.00 2.63
C GLU A 333 22.80 14.73 3.32
N LEU A 334 22.51 15.45 4.41
CA LEU A 334 21.27 15.25 5.16
C LEU A 334 20.07 15.88 4.47
N ILE A 335 20.22 17.08 3.91
CA ILE A 335 19.14 17.82 3.25
C ILE A 335 19.71 18.53 2.03
N VAL A 336 19.18 18.22 0.86
CA VAL A 336 19.47 18.90 -0.41
C VAL A 336 18.34 19.86 -0.73
N GLU A 337 18.66 21.12 -0.97
CA GLU A 337 17.69 22.18 -1.22
C GLU A 337 17.97 22.88 -2.56
N SER A 338 16.90 23.11 -3.34
CA SER A 338 17.00 23.97 -4.52
C SER A 338 15.63 24.55 -4.92
N GLY A 339 15.61 25.80 -5.39
CA GLY A 339 14.43 26.44 -5.95
C GLY A 339 13.29 26.74 -4.95
N ASN A 340 13.48 26.51 -3.66
CA ASN A 340 12.45 26.69 -2.65
C ASN A 340 12.15 28.17 -2.39
N GLN A 341 10.88 28.52 -2.17
CA GLN A 341 10.42 29.89 -1.93
C GLN A 341 9.52 29.95 -0.69
N ASN A 342 9.62 31.04 0.09
CA ASN A 342 8.83 31.27 1.30
C ASN A 342 8.79 30.06 2.27
N SER A 343 9.83 29.22 2.24
CA SER A 343 9.92 27.98 3.02
C SER A 343 10.90 28.13 4.16
N ARG A 344 10.69 27.37 5.22
CA ARG A 344 11.60 27.30 6.37
C ARG A 344 12.13 25.88 6.55
N ILE A 345 13.43 25.71 6.32
CA ILE A 345 14.14 24.44 6.55
C ILE A 345 15.19 24.69 7.62
N GLU A 346 14.83 24.44 8.86
CA GLU A 346 15.61 24.87 10.02
C GLU A 346 15.51 23.88 11.20
N ASN A 347 16.42 23.98 12.16
CA ASN A 347 16.45 23.17 13.38
C ASN A 347 16.47 21.65 13.14
N ASN A 348 16.87 21.20 11.98
CA ASN A 348 17.08 19.78 11.73
C ASN A 348 18.46 19.39 12.23
N ILE A 349 18.55 18.32 13.00
CA ILE A 349 19.83 17.87 13.58
C ILE A 349 20.20 16.47 13.09
N GLY A 350 21.49 16.26 12.84
CA GLY A 350 21.93 14.94 12.41
C GLY A 350 23.41 14.86 12.10
N THR A 351 23.83 13.67 11.69
CA THR A 351 25.19 13.35 11.25
C THR A 351 25.14 12.49 10.02
N LEU A 352 26.18 12.56 9.20
CA LEU A 352 26.39 11.61 8.10
C LEU A 352 26.88 10.27 8.64
N ALA A 353 26.57 9.21 7.92
CA ALA A 353 27.13 7.90 8.16
C ALA A 353 28.38 7.71 7.28
N ASP A 354 29.34 6.94 7.78
CA ASP A 354 30.40 6.36 6.99
C ASP A 354 29.85 5.07 6.32
N GLU A 355 30.17 4.82 5.06
CA GLU A 355 29.82 3.58 4.35
C GLU A 355 30.28 2.32 5.11
N ASN A 356 31.38 2.44 5.87
CA ASN A 356 31.90 1.37 6.71
C ASN A 356 31.25 1.29 8.09
N THR A 357 30.41 2.26 8.47
CA THR A 357 29.76 2.26 9.77
C THR A 357 28.78 1.10 9.86
N SER A 358 29.14 0.09 10.62
CA SER A 358 28.22 -1.00 10.94
C SER A 358 27.16 -0.50 11.88
N THR A 359 26.14 0.12 11.36
CA THR A 359 24.94 0.44 12.13
C THR A 359 24.09 -0.81 12.26
N GLY A 360 24.69 -1.89 12.76
CA GLY A 360 23.96 -3.06 13.19
C GLY A 360 22.85 -2.64 14.14
N SER A 361 21.66 -3.22 14.03
CA SER A 361 20.64 -3.01 15.04
C SER A 361 21.19 -3.51 16.37
N PRO A 362 21.22 -2.70 17.43
CA PRO A 362 21.64 -3.17 18.76
C PRO A 362 20.72 -4.26 19.33
N LEU A 363 19.63 -4.56 18.66
CA LEU A 363 18.61 -5.53 19.09
C LEU A 363 18.72 -6.92 18.44
N LEU A 364 19.75 -7.15 17.61
CA LEU A 364 19.95 -8.44 16.92
C LEU A 364 21.34 -9.05 17.21
N ASN A 365 21.91 -8.79 18.36
CA ASN A 365 23.04 -9.53 18.89
C ASN A 365 22.57 -10.57 19.92
#